data_3cb3ac6e17537f49fa68f8adba686137
#
_entry.id   3cb3ac6e17537f49fa68f8adba686137
#
_cell.length_a   1.000
_cell.length_b   1.000
_cell.length_c   1.000
_cell.angle_alpha   90.00
_cell.angle_beta   90.00
_cell.angle_gamma   90.00
#
_symmetry.space_group_name_H-M   'P 1'
#
loop_
_entity.id
_entity.type
_entity.pdbx_description
1 polymer ?
#
loop_
_entity_poly.entity_id
_entity_poly.type
_entity_poly.pdbx_seq_one_letter_code
_entity_poly.pdbx_strand_id
1 'polypeptide(L)'
;MLRTLVVAVFLGTGLALSGVQPAAAGAPAAQVAVNPGTGPAGSAVTVSGTGFKASTTGTVIVGSATFQFRTTATGAFSAGITIPAGAAGSTTITAKTSSIKASTVFVVQAAPVPAPQPPAVSTDPLRFGVGTAGGAMAAAELDEVANLAGESPSLVLIYKDFRQAPPLAELDAVHARGAEPLVTWEPWAWGGGVNQPAYSLDRIAAGDFDARITEWGQALAAWGKPVMMRFAHEMNGNWYPWSEGVNGNQSGDYIPAWQHVHDLVAAAGAGNVQWVWSPNVPYWGSTDLAGLYPGAGYVDVVALDGYNWGTSQTWSSWIMPQDLFGPGIAQLRTLAPGKPILIAETASTELGGSKAAWNTELVSYLAAQPDVVGFVWFHLQKEADWRINSSDSSASALRNALLARRS
;
A
#
# COMPACT_ATOMS: atom_id res chain seq x y z
N MET A 1 49.99 16.24 -12.01
CA MET A 1 50.56 17.31 -12.88
C MET A 1 49.51 18.36 -13.04
N LEU A 2 49.56 19.61 -12.80
CA LEU A 2 50.61 20.54 -12.37
C LEU A 2 49.85 21.67 -11.65
N ARG A 3 50.28 22.08 -10.52
CA ARG A 3 49.79 23.27 -9.77
C ARG A 3 50.29 24.53 -10.50
N THR A 4 49.49 25.58 -10.56
CA THR A 4 50.01 26.93 -10.77
C THR A 4 49.45 27.86 -9.69
N LEU A 5 50.38 28.35 -8.89
CA LEU A 5 50.24 29.33 -7.86
C LEU A 5 50.49 30.71 -8.48
N VAL A 6 49.60 31.67 -8.26
CA VAL A 6 49.87 33.10 -8.63
C VAL A 6 49.94 33.91 -7.32
N VAL A 7 51.12 34.48 -7.08
CA VAL A 7 51.39 35.43 -6.01
C VAL A 7 51.19 36.83 -6.58
N ALA A 8 50.38 37.67 -5.90
CA ALA A 8 50.28 39.10 -6.20
C ALA A 8 50.95 39.90 -5.07
N VAL A 9 51.88 40.71 -5.46
CA VAL A 9 52.64 41.65 -4.61
C VAL A 9 51.84 42.93 -4.43
N PHE A 10 51.63 43.37 -3.18
CA PHE A 10 51.08 44.68 -2.87
C PHE A 10 52.20 45.71 -2.67
N LEU A 11 52.14 46.79 -3.45
CA LEU A 11 52.89 48.05 -3.18
C LEU A 11 51.94 48.98 -2.40
N GLY A 12 52.37 49.43 -1.23
CA GLY A 12 51.66 50.41 -0.42
C GLY A 12 51.95 51.87 -0.89
N THR A 13 50.91 52.65 -0.88
CA THR A 13 51.01 54.11 -0.85
C THR A 13 50.10 54.64 0.24
N GLY A 14 50.69 55.29 1.25
CA GLY A 14 49.98 55.91 2.34
C GLY A 14 49.22 57.20 1.88
N LEU A 15 47.99 57.31 2.40
CA LEU A 15 47.29 58.62 2.39
C LEU A 15 46.65 58.88 3.76
N ALA A 16 46.68 60.15 4.12
CA ALA A 16 46.34 60.72 5.43
C ALA A 16 44.92 60.45 5.91
N LEU A 17 44.79 60.19 7.21
CA LEU A 17 43.51 60.09 7.93
C LEU A 17 42.93 61.52 8.07
N SER A 18 41.77 61.71 7.40
CA SER A 18 40.78 62.72 7.79
C SER A 18 39.72 62.04 8.61
N GLY A 19 39.56 62.39 9.88
CA GLY A 19 38.59 61.79 10.77
C GLY A 19 37.16 62.02 10.31
N VAL A 20 36.51 60.92 9.89
CA VAL A 20 35.06 60.92 9.75
C VAL A 20 34.50 60.33 11.04
N GLN A 21 33.79 61.19 11.79
CA GLN A 21 33.02 60.81 12.96
C GLN A 21 31.96 59.71 12.52
N PRO A 22 31.88 58.54 13.17
CA PRO A 22 30.84 57.61 12.80
C PRO A 22 29.49 58.19 13.08
N ALA A 23 28.65 58.30 12.08
CA ALA A 23 27.23 58.58 12.27
C ALA A 23 26.66 57.57 13.25
N ALA A 24 25.97 58.07 14.30
CA ALA A 24 25.29 57.21 15.26
C ALA A 24 24.35 56.27 14.49
N ALA A 25 24.60 54.95 14.58
CA ALA A 25 23.72 53.94 13.99
C ALA A 25 22.34 54.14 14.62
N GLY A 26 21.37 54.57 13.84
CA GLY A 26 19.97 54.65 14.27
C GLY A 26 19.53 53.31 14.84
N ALA A 27 18.76 53.31 15.93
CA ALA A 27 18.23 52.09 16.51
C ALA A 27 17.54 51.24 15.41
N PRO A 28 17.81 49.93 15.34
CA PRO A 28 17.23 49.09 14.31
C PRO A 28 15.71 49.17 14.36
N ALA A 29 15.08 49.29 13.19
CA ALA A 29 13.62 49.33 13.06
C ALA A 29 13.00 48.06 13.67
N ALA A 30 11.87 48.25 14.36
CA ALA A 30 11.18 47.11 14.96
C ALA A 30 10.73 46.09 13.90
N GLN A 31 10.97 44.83 14.18
CA GLN A 31 10.62 43.71 13.31
C GLN A 31 9.71 42.72 14.05
N VAL A 32 8.83 42.06 13.30
CA VAL A 32 7.91 41.05 13.80
C VAL A 32 7.94 39.85 12.84
N ALA A 33 8.00 38.64 13.39
CA ALA A 33 7.92 37.40 12.66
C ALA A 33 6.84 36.51 13.28
N VAL A 34 6.28 35.62 12.48
CA VAL A 34 5.31 34.61 12.90
C VAL A 34 5.79 33.22 12.46
N ASN A 35 5.70 32.25 13.36
CA ASN A 35 6.11 30.86 13.09
C ASN A 35 5.09 29.86 13.68
N PRO A 36 4.53 28.95 12.85
CA PRO A 36 4.63 28.90 11.38
C PRO A 36 4.00 30.15 10.74
N GLY A 37 4.45 30.53 9.53
CA GLY A 37 3.94 31.67 8.77
C GLY A 37 2.69 31.39 7.96
N THR A 38 2.28 30.11 7.90
CA THR A 38 1.10 29.60 7.17
C THR A 38 0.39 28.51 7.97
N GLY A 39 -0.91 28.35 7.78
CA GLY A 39 -1.72 27.30 8.41
C GLY A 39 -3.21 27.59 8.28
N PRO A 40 -4.09 26.66 8.68
CA PRO A 40 -5.53 26.91 8.69
C PRO A 40 -5.92 27.97 9.71
N ALA A 41 -7.11 28.55 9.54
CA ALA A 41 -7.75 29.37 10.58
C ALA A 41 -7.86 28.54 11.88
N GLY A 42 -7.65 29.16 13.03
CA GLY A 42 -7.56 28.46 14.32
C GLY A 42 -6.16 27.95 14.70
N SER A 43 -5.16 28.05 13.83
CA SER A 43 -3.77 27.62 14.13
C SER A 43 -3.18 28.37 15.33
N ALA A 44 -2.52 27.62 16.21
CA ALA A 44 -1.63 28.20 17.22
C ALA A 44 -0.29 28.56 16.58
N VAL A 45 0.17 29.78 16.78
CA VAL A 45 1.44 30.30 16.23
C VAL A 45 2.21 31.08 17.28
N THR A 46 3.52 31.17 17.10
CA THR A 46 4.38 32.05 17.92
C THR A 46 4.71 33.30 17.15
N VAL A 47 4.37 34.46 17.72
CA VAL A 47 4.77 35.78 17.21
C VAL A 47 5.96 36.28 18.01
N SER A 48 7.05 36.59 17.35
CA SER A 48 8.25 37.12 17.93
C SER A 48 8.55 38.51 17.36
N GLY A 49 9.18 39.35 18.16
CA GLY A 49 9.60 40.67 17.68
C GLY A 49 10.85 41.19 18.38
N THR A 50 11.56 42.06 17.67
CA THR A 50 12.78 42.75 18.15
C THR A 50 12.73 44.26 17.82
N GLY A 51 13.59 45.06 18.44
CA GLY A 51 13.64 46.49 18.17
C GLY A 51 12.54 47.33 18.86
N PHE A 52 11.79 46.73 19.78
CA PHE A 52 10.83 47.47 20.63
C PHE A 52 11.50 48.11 21.84
N LYS A 53 10.78 49.00 22.51
CA LYS A 53 11.29 49.59 23.76
C LYS A 53 11.42 48.50 24.84
N ALA A 54 12.55 48.51 25.55
CA ALA A 54 12.84 47.53 26.61
C ALA A 54 11.80 47.59 27.76
N SER A 55 11.52 46.46 28.36
CA SER A 55 10.68 46.28 29.56
C SER A 55 9.29 46.95 29.47
N THR A 56 8.71 47.01 28.26
CA THR A 56 7.43 47.66 27.96
C THR A 56 6.35 46.62 27.64
N THR A 57 5.12 46.88 28.06
CA THR A 57 3.94 46.06 27.65
C THR A 57 3.46 46.50 26.28
N GLY A 58 2.95 45.52 25.53
CA GLY A 58 2.37 45.73 24.21
C GLY A 58 1.28 44.73 23.89
N THR A 59 0.71 44.86 22.71
CA THR A 59 -0.34 43.95 22.19
C THR A 59 -0.01 43.45 20.80
N VAL A 60 -0.27 42.17 20.58
CA VAL A 60 -0.38 41.58 19.24
C VAL A 60 -1.85 41.58 18.84
N ILE A 61 -2.14 42.08 17.65
CA ILE A 61 -3.49 42.22 17.09
C ILE A 61 -3.56 41.37 15.82
N VAL A 62 -4.58 40.50 15.71
CA VAL A 62 -4.92 39.69 14.54
C VAL A 62 -6.42 39.82 14.31
N GLY A 63 -6.82 40.57 13.27
CA GLY A 63 -8.24 40.90 13.09
C GLY A 63 -8.79 41.66 14.30
N SER A 64 -9.83 41.13 14.94
CA SER A 64 -10.40 41.69 16.18
C SER A 64 -9.76 41.12 17.46
N ALA A 65 -8.97 40.04 17.36
CA ALA A 65 -8.34 39.42 18.51
C ALA A 65 -7.10 40.18 18.98
N THR A 66 -6.91 40.23 20.30
CA THR A 66 -5.79 40.98 20.95
C THR A 66 -5.14 40.13 22.02
N PHE A 67 -3.81 40.01 21.96
CA PHE A 67 -2.99 39.21 22.86
C PHE A 67 -1.93 40.13 23.52
N GLN A 68 -1.71 40.02 24.83
CA GLN A 68 -0.76 40.84 25.55
C GLN A 68 0.65 40.22 25.45
N PHE A 69 1.68 41.09 25.38
CA PHE A 69 3.07 40.70 25.55
C PHE A 69 3.86 41.70 26.40
N ARG A 70 5.03 41.29 26.86
CA ARG A 70 6.01 42.16 27.50
C ARG A 70 7.36 41.96 26.84
N THR A 71 8.04 43.06 26.54
CA THR A 71 9.40 43.02 25.99
C THR A 71 10.43 42.76 27.08
N THR A 72 11.52 42.08 26.69
CA THR A 72 12.71 41.85 27.50
C THR A 72 13.48 43.16 27.73
N ALA A 73 14.56 43.10 28.53
CA ALA A 73 15.49 44.20 28.70
C ALA A 73 16.22 44.60 27.40
N THR A 74 16.22 43.74 26.37
CA THR A 74 16.78 44.00 25.03
C THR A 74 15.72 44.44 24.01
N GLY A 75 14.45 44.61 24.43
CA GLY A 75 13.38 45.05 23.55
C GLY A 75 12.83 43.92 22.63
N ALA A 76 13.09 42.66 22.95
CA ALA A 76 12.53 41.51 22.23
C ALA A 76 11.30 40.97 22.97
N PHE A 77 10.41 40.27 22.24
CA PHE A 77 9.29 39.53 22.82
C PHE A 77 9.02 38.23 22.05
N SER A 78 8.32 37.29 22.70
CA SER A 78 7.72 36.12 22.11
C SER A 78 6.34 35.90 22.74
N ALA A 79 5.32 35.68 21.91
CA ALA A 79 3.93 35.49 22.36
C ALA A 79 3.28 34.35 21.54
N GLY A 80 2.73 33.35 22.25
CA GLY A 80 1.84 32.35 21.65
C GLY A 80 0.47 32.98 21.44
N ILE A 81 -0.05 32.88 20.22
CA ILE A 81 -1.39 33.36 19.85
C ILE A 81 -2.13 32.35 19.01
N THR A 82 -3.45 32.48 18.90
CA THR A 82 -4.28 31.70 18.00
C THR A 82 -4.79 32.59 16.86
N ILE A 83 -4.62 32.15 15.64
CA ILE A 83 -5.22 32.81 14.46
C ILE A 83 -6.74 32.71 14.56
N PRO A 84 -7.52 33.79 14.44
CA PRO A 84 -8.98 33.74 14.56
C PRO A 84 -9.60 32.75 13.58
N ALA A 85 -10.62 32.02 14.00
CA ALA A 85 -11.30 31.01 13.18
C ALA A 85 -11.95 31.61 11.91
N GLY A 86 -12.30 32.88 11.91
CA GLY A 86 -12.83 33.59 10.74
C GLY A 86 -11.77 34.25 9.84
N ALA A 87 -10.47 34.04 10.11
CA ALA A 87 -9.41 34.57 9.27
C ALA A 87 -9.40 33.88 7.89
N ALA A 88 -9.13 34.67 6.84
CA ALA A 88 -9.07 34.16 5.46
C ALA A 88 -7.95 34.87 4.69
N GLY A 89 -7.39 34.16 3.71
CA GLY A 89 -6.33 34.71 2.84
C GLY A 89 -5.12 35.18 3.61
N SER A 90 -4.57 36.33 3.25
CA SER A 90 -3.42 36.96 3.96
C SER A 90 -3.92 37.80 5.14
N THR A 91 -3.63 37.33 6.35
CA THR A 91 -4.02 38.00 7.59
C THR A 91 -2.83 38.72 8.19
N THR A 92 -2.98 40.06 8.44
CA THR A 92 -1.93 40.87 9.04
C THR A 92 -1.89 40.68 10.56
N ILE A 93 -0.73 40.38 11.08
CA ILE A 93 -0.42 40.35 12.52
C ILE A 93 0.37 41.61 12.88
N THR A 94 -0.15 42.39 13.78
CA THR A 94 0.47 43.65 14.21
C THR A 94 0.86 43.60 15.67
N ALA A 95 2.13 43.78 15.98
CA ALA A 95 2.59 44.04 17.34
C ALA A 95 2.76 45.53 17.56
N LYS A 96 2.19 46.07 18.64
CA LYS A 96 2.32 47.49 19.01
C LYS A 96 2.56 47.69 20.50
N THR A 97 3.35 48.69 20.80
CA THR A 97 3.48 49.32 22.12
C THR A 97 2.91 50.76 22.04
N SER A 98 3.06 51.56 23.10
CA SER A 98 2.64 52.96 23.06
C SER A 98 3.35 53.81 22.00
N SER A 99 4.57 53.40 21.58
CA SER A 99 5.43 54.20 20.71
C SER A 99 5.92 53.50 19.44
N ILE A 100 5.78 52.19 19.35
CA ILE A 100 6.33 51.40 18.24
C ILE A 100 5.25 50.43 17.72
N LYS A 101 5.18 50.33 16.39
CA LYS A 101 4.31 49.41 15.67
C LYS A 101 5.10 48.70 14.58
N ALA A 102 4.97 47.36 14.49
CA ALA A 102 5.50 46.56 13.40
C ALA A 102 4.52 45.43 13.06
N SER A 103 4.55 44.95 11.82
CA SER A 103 3.59 43.96 11.34
C SER A 103 4.28 42.86 10.51
N THR A 104 3.67 41.69 10.49
CA THR A 104 3.99 40.57 9.62
C THR A 104 2.70 39.98 9.03
N VAL A 105 2.81 39.03 8.12
CA VAL A 105 1.66 38.41 7.47
C VAL A 105 1.64 36.93 7.79
N PHE A 106 0.46 36.40 8.10
CA PHE A 106 0.16 35.00 8.19
C PHE A 106 -0.73 34.62 7.00
N VAL A 107 -0.37 33.57 6.27
CA VAL A 107 -1.19 33.08 5.14
C VAL A 107 -2.13 31.97 5.64
N VAL A 108 -3.41 32.27 5.64
CA VAL A 108 -4.45 31.32 6.01
C VAL A 108 -4.67 30.34 4.84
N GLN A 109 -4.32 29.10 5.05
CA GLN A 109 -4.61 28.01 4.13
C GLN A 109 -6.02 27.48 4.39
N ALA A 110 -6.71 27.03 3.33
CA ALA A 110 -7.95 26.27 3.51
C ALA A 110 -7.66 25.04 4.38
N ALA A 111 -8.56 24.74 5.33
CA ALA A 111 -8.46 23.47 6.04
C ALA A 111 -8.45 22.33 5.03
N PRO A 112 -7.62 21.28 5.21
CA PRO A 112 -7.70 20.11 4.36
C PRO A 112 -9.15 19.61 4.34
N VAL A 113 -9.74 19.51 3.16
CA VAL A 113 -11.03 18.82 2.99
C VAL A 113 -10.75 17.38 3.40
N PRO A 114 -11.47 16.79 4.36
CA PRO A 114 -11.32 15.37 4.67
C PRO A 114 -11.43 14.58 3.37
N ALA A 115 -10.47 13.69 3.10
CA ALA A 115 -10.59 12.80 1.96
C ALA A 115 -11.93 12.05 2.08
N PRO A 116 -12.67 11.84 0.98
CA PRO A 116 -13.88 11.02 1.00
C PRO A 116 -13.55 9.69 1.67
N GLN A 117 -14.35 9.31 2.66
CA GLN A 117 -14.14 8.02 3.32
C GLN A 117 -14.40 6.91 2.29
N PRO A 118 -13.51 5.92 2.17
CA PRO A 118 -13.73 4.79 1.26
C PRO A 118 -15.06 4.09 1.57
N PRO A 119 -15.74 3.50 0.57
CA PRO A 119 -16.91 2.68 0.79
C PRO A 119 -16.65 1.57 1.81
N ALA A 120 -17.67 1.15 2.55
CA ALA A 120 -17.56 0.06 3.51
C ALA A 120 -17.26 -1.29 2.82
N VAL A 121 -16.68 -2.22 3.57
CA VAL A 121 -16.56 -3.62 3.15
C VAL A 121 -17.95 -4.23 3.02
N SER A 122 -18.16 -4.99 1.94
CA SER A 122 -19.43 -5.71 1.73
C SER A 122 -19.54 -6.94 2.62
N THR A 123 -20.76 -7.29 3.01
CA THR A 123 -21.10 -8.55 3.68
C THR A 123 -21.66 -9.60 2.71
N ASP A 124 -21.54 -9.35 1.38
CA ASP A 124 -22.00 -10.29 0.37
C ASP A 124 -21.21 -11.62 0.45
N PRO A 125 -21.87 -12.78 0.26
CA PRO A 125 -21.19 -14.08 0.24
C PRO A 125 -20.07 -14.19 -0.78
N LEU A 126 -20.21 -13.57 -1.98
CA LEU A 126 -19.12 -13.46 -2.95
C LEU A 126 -18.24 -12.25 -2.59
N ARG A 127 -17.15 -12.49 -1.89
CA ARG A 127 -16.20 -11.45 -1.45
C ARG A 127 -15.42 -10.87 -2.64
N PHE A 128 -15.21 -9.57 -2.61
CA PHE A 128 -14.31 -8.89 -3.55
C PHE A 128 -12.97 -8.58 -2.88
N GLY A 129 -11.90 -9.00 -3.50
CA GLY A 129 -10.53 -8.76 -3.08
C GLY A 129 -9.70 -8.07 -4.15
N VAL A 130 -8.50 -7.61 -3.77
CA VAL A 130 -7.57 -6.95 -4.69
C VAL A 130 -6.11 -7.19 -4.32
N GLY A 131 -5.25 -7.27 -5.36
CA GLY A 131 -3.81 -7.06 -5.27
C GLY A 131 -3.45 -5.80 -6.04
N THR A 132 -2.69 -4.87 -5.43
CA THR A 132 -2.23 -3.61 -6.05
C THR A 132 -0.71 -3.54 -6.11
N ALA A 133 -0.17 -2.63 -6.91
CA ALA A 133 1.28 -2.47 -7.10
C ALA A 133 1.99 -2.07 -5.80
N GLY A 134 1.39 -1.18 -5.01
CA GLY A 134 1.93 -0.75 -3.72
C GLY A 134 1.57 -1.69 -2.56
N GLY A 135 0.74 -2.71 -2.80
CA GLY A 135 0.34 -3.72 -1.81
C GLY A 135 -0.44 -3.14 -0.63
N ALA A 136 -0.41 -3.88 0.48
CA ALA A 136 -1.20 -3.60 1.68
C ALA A 136 -0.92 -2.23 2.34
N MET A 137 0.29 -1.69 2.16
CA MET A 137 0.70 -0.41 2.76
C MET A 137 0.31 0.81 1.90
N ALA A 138 -0.11 0.61 0.66
CA ALA A 138 -0.50 1.69 -0.25
C ALA A 138 -1.98 2.06 -0.06
N ALA A 139 -2.30 2.72 1.04
CA ALA A 139 -3.67 3.07 1.41
C ALA A 139 -4.41 3.82 0.29
N ALA A 140 -3.74 4.75 -0.42
CA ALA A 140 -4.34 5.51 -1.51
C ALA A 140 -4.76 4.62 -2.70
N GLU A 141 -3.98 3.59 -3.04
CA GLU A 141 -4.34 2.64 -4.09
C GLU A 141 -5.55 1.80 -3.69
N LEU A 142 -5.60 1.35 -2.44
CA LEU A 142 -6.73 0.59 -1.91
C LEU A 142 -8.00 1.44 -1.83
N ASP A 143 -7.88 2.73 -1.51
CA ASP A 143 -9.00 3.68 -1.52
C ASP A 143 -9.49 3.96 -2.94
N GLU A 144 -8.58 4.09 -3.91
CA GLU A 144 -8.93 4.21 -5.33
C GLU A 144 -9.72 2.98 -5.79
N VAL A 145 -9.23 1.77 -5.51
CA VAL A 145 -9.93 0.52 -5.84
C VAL A 145 -11.31 0.47 -5.19
N ALA A 146 -11.44 0.84 -3.92
CA ALA A 146 -12.73 0.88 -3.23
C ALA A 146 -13.72 1.84 -3.91
N ASN A 147 -13.23 3.00 -4.36
CA ASN A 147 -14.04 3.97 -5.10
C ASN A 147 -14.43 3.46 -6.50
N LEU A 148 -13.53 2.79 -7.21
CA LEU A 148 -13.81 2.18 -8.51
C LEU A 148 -14.84 1.04 -8.39
N ALA A 149 -14.68 0.17 -7.39
CA ALA A 149 -15.56 -0.97 -7.16
C ALA A 149 -16.91 -0.60 -6.52
N GLY A 150 -16.98 0.54 -5.81
CA GLY A 150 -18.16 0.95 -5.02
C GLY A 150 -18.29 0.21 -3.68
N GLU A 151 -17.26 -0.54 -3.29
CA GLU A 151 -17.08 -1.18 -2.00
C GLU A 151 -15.60 -1.36 -1.67
N SER A 152 -15.25 -1.37 -0.39
CA SER A 152 -13.87 -1.69 0.02
C SER A 152 -13.57 -3.18 -0.20
N PRO A 153 -12.37 -3.51 -0.70
CA PRO A 153 -11.93 -4.91 -0.77
C PRO A 153 -12.01 -5.58 0.60
N SER A 154 -12.59 -6.77 0.64
CA SER A 154 -12.66 -7.62 1.84
C SER A 154 -11.51 -8.62 1.94
N LEU A 155 -10.71 -8.72 0.87
CA LEU A 155 -9.46 -9.47 0.80
C LEU A 155 -8.37 -8.56 0.20
N VAL A 156 -7.17 -8.59 0.77
CA VAL A 156 -6.02 -7.88 0.20
C VAL A 156 -4.87 -8.86 0.03
N LEU A 157 -4.39 -8.97 -1.21
CA LEU A 157 -3.32 -9.88 -1.60
C LEU A 157 -1.96 -9.28 -1.27
N ILE A 158 -1.10 -10.09 -0.62
CA ILE A 158 0.26 -9.74 -0.22
C ILE A 158 1.20 -10.82 -0.74
N TYR A 159 2.28 -10.45 -1.41
CA TYR A 159 3.31 -11.40 -1.87
C TYR A 159 4.55 -11.31 -0.98
N LYS A 160 5.11 -12.45 -0.61
CA LYS A 160 6.37 -12.59 0.14
C LYS A 160 7.19 -13.75 -0.38
N ASP A 161 8.48 -13.52 -0.59
CA ASP A 161 9.44 -14.61 -0.84
C ASP A 161 10.03 -15.18 0.47
N PHE A 162 10.68 -16.32 0.40
CA PHE A 162 11.25 -17.00 1.57
C PHE A 162 12.35 -16.20 2.29
N ARG A 163 12.89 -15.15 1.70
CA ARG A 163 13.91 -14.30 2.34
C ARG A 163 13.30 -13.23 3.25
N GLN A 164 12.03 -12.93 3.08
CA GLN A 164 11.36 -11.83 3.78
C GLN A 164 10.83 -12.29 5.15
N ALA A 165 10.86 -11.38 6.11
CA ALA A 165 10.26 -11.58 7.42
C ALA A 165 8.71 -11.64 7.33
N PRO A 166 8.03 -12.20 8.36
CA PRO A 166 6.58 -12.15 8.46
C PRO A 166 6.04 -10.72 8.32
N PRO A 167 5.01 -10.48 7.48
CA PRO A 167 4.58 -9.13 7.11
C PRO A 167 3.61 -8.50 8.11
N LEU A 168 3.93 -8.48 9.40
CA LEU A 168 2.99 -8.11 10.47
C LEU A 168 2.40 -6.69 10.30
N ALA A 169 3.20 -5.72 9.86
CA ALA A 169 2.72 -4.37 9.61
C ALA A 169 1.70 -4.32 8.46
N GLU A 170 1.91 -5.12 7.41
CA GLU A 170 0.99 -5.24 6.28
C GLU A 170 -0.31 -5.95 6.69
N LEU A 171 -0.21 -7.00 7.52
CA LEU A 171 -1.36 -7.69 8.09
C LEU A 171 -2.20 -6.74 8.95
N ASP A 172 -1.58 -5.92 9.79
CA ASP A 172 -2.27 -4.91 10.59
C ASP A 172 -2.93 -3.84 9.74
N ALA A 173 -2.25 -3.38 8.66
CA ALA A 173 -2.81 -2.39 7.74
C ALA A 173 -4.07 -2.91 7.04
N VAL A 174 -4.06 -4.17 6.57
CA VAL A 174 -5.21 -4.82 5.96
C VAL A 174 -6.35 -4.99 6.98
N HIS A 175 -6.04 -5.51 8.16
CA HIS A 175 -7.03 -5.76 9.21
C HIS A 175 -7.69 -4.44 9.69
N ALA A 176 -6.92 -3.35 9.79
CA ALA A 176 -7.45 -2.03 10.16
C ALA A 176 -8.48 -1.49 9.15
N ARG A 177 -8.47 -1.99 7.91
CA ARG A 177 -9.46 -1.67 6.88
C ARG A 177 -10.72 -2.56 6.95
N GLY A 178 -10.78 -3.49 7.87
CA GLY A 178 -11.87 -4.49 7.96
C GLY A 178 -11.75 -5.60 6.91
N ALA A 179 -10.60 -5.74 6.27
CA ALA A 179 -10.30 -6.78 5.28
C ALA A 179 -9.49 -7.92 5.91
N GLU A 180 -9.47 -9.06 5.22
CA GLU A 180 -8.63 -10.20 5.57
C GLU A 180 -7.41 -10.28 4.64
N PRO A 181 -6.20 -10.46 5.18
CA PRO A 181 -5.01 -10.61 4.34
C PRO A 181 -4.95 -11.99 3.70
N LEU A 182 -4.67 -12.03 2.39
CA LEU A 182 -4.29 -13.22 1.64
C LEU A 182 -2.80 -13.14 1.35
N VAL A 183 -1.99 -13.88 2.10
CA VAL A 183 -0.53 -13.88 1.95
C VAL A 183 -0.12 -14.98 0.99
N THR A 184 0.41 -14.61 -0.17
CA THR A 184 1.10 -15.52 -1.08
C THR A 184 2.54 -15.65 -0.62
N TRP A 185 2.90 -16.84 -0.14
CA TRP A 185 4.24 -17.14 0.34
C TRP A 185 4.99 -18.02 -0.65
N GLU A 186 5.99 -17.42 -1.27
CA GLU A 186 6.69 -17.96 -2.42
C GLU A 186 8.05 -18.56 -2.00
N PRO A 187 8.24 -19.89 -2.14
CA PRO A 187 9.48 -20.55 -1.72
C PRO A 187 10.60 -20.38 -2.77
N TRP A 188 11.08 -19.15 -2.94
CA TRP A 188 12.19 -18.78 -3.81
C TRP A 188 12.84 -17.45 -3.37
N ALA A 189 13.82 -17.00 -4.14
CA ALA A 189 14.36 -15.66 -4.07
C ALA A 189 13.91 -14.86 -5.30
N TRP A 190 13.12 -13.80 -5.11
CA TRP A 190 12.65 -12.95 -6.21
C TRP A 190 13.79 -12.48 -7.09
N GLY A 191 13.55 -12.49 -8.40
CA GLY A 191 14.52 -12.10 -9.42
C GLY A 191 15.55 -13.17 -9.80
N GLY A 192 15.51 -14.35 -9.16
CA GLY A 192 16.44 -15.44 -9.44
C GLY A 192 16.04 -16.36 -10.61
N GLY A 193 14.85 -16.15 -11.19
CA GLY A 193 14.32 -17.02 -12.24
C GLY A 193 13.85 -18.39 -11.71
N VAL A 194 13.50 -19.29 -12.61
CA VAL A 194 12.92 -20.60 -12.27
C VAL A 194 13.96 -21.59 -11.74
N ASN A 195 15.22 -21.50 -12.19
CA ASN A 195 16.26 -22.43 -11.78
C ASN A 195 16.98 -21.93 -10.50
N GLN A 196 16.47 -22.31 -9.35
CA GLN A 196 17.00 -22.01 -8.02
C GLN A 196 17.12 -23.27 -7.15
N PRO A 197 18.12 -24.13 -7.37
CA PRO A 197 18.25 -25.42 -6.67
C PRO A 197 18.29 -25.34 -5.15
N ALA A 198 18.66 -24.17 -4.59
CA ALA A 198 18.61 -23.93 -3.16
C ALA A 198 17.19 -23.95 -2.59
N TYR A 199 16.17 -23.77 -3.44
CA TYR A 199 14.74 -23.73 -3.08
C TYR A 199 13.96 -24.88 -3.71
N SER A 200 14.62 -26.00 -4.04
CA SER A 200 13.91 -27.20 -4.55
C SER A 200 12.99 -27.81 -3.49
N LEU A 201 11.95 -28.48 -3.93
CA LEU A 201 10.90 -29.02 -3.05
C LEU A 201 11.44 -30.08 -2.08
N ASP A 202 12.40 -30.91 -2.52
CA ASP A 202 13.07 -31.90 -1.69
C ASP A 202 13.83 -31.27 -0.54
N ARG A 203 14.49 -30.13 -0.74
CA ARG A 203 15.18 -29.38 0.31
C ARG A 203 14.21 -28.75 1.30
N ILE A 204 13.06 -28.26 0.83
CA ILE A 204 12.00 -27.76 1.72
C ILE A 204 11.48 -28.90 2.60
N ALA A 205 11.14 -30.04 1.99
CA ALA A 205 10.66 -31.22 2.72
C ALA A 205 11.72 -31.83 3.66
N ALA A 206 13.02 -31.67 3.34
CA ALA A 206 14.13 -32.12 4.19
C ALA A 206 14.44 -31.20 5.38
N GLY A 207 13.80 -30.03 5.47
CA GLY A 207 13.92 -29.12 6.60
C GLY A 207 14.95 -27.99 6.47
N ASP A 208 15.52 -27.77 5.30
CA ASP A 208 16.52 -26.70 5.11
C ASP A 208 15.99 -25.31 5.47
N PHE A 209 14.65 -25.14 5.51
CA PHE A 209 13.97 -23.88 5.82
C PHE A 209 13.21 -23.88 7.15
N ASP A 210 13.35 -24.91 8.00
CA ASP A 210 12.58 -25.08 9.23
C ASP A 210 12.65 -23.86 10.16
N ALA A 211 13.83 -23.28 10.32
CA ALA A 211 14.00 -22.09 11.14
C ALA A 211 13.15 -20.91 10.63
N ARG A 212 13.12 -20.70 9.32
CA ARG A 212 12.34 -19.63 8.69
C ARG A 212 10.84 -19.92 8.78
N ILE A 213 10.44 -21.14 8.52
CA ILE A 213 9.03 -21.57 8.58
C ILE A 213 8.50 -21.46 10.00
N THR A 214 9.30 -21.88 10.99
CA THR A 214 8.97 -21.77 12.42
C THR A 214 8.86 -20.30 12.86
N GLU A 215 9.80 -19.43 12.42
CA GLU A 215 9.73 -17.98 12.67
C GLU A 215 8.40 -17.37 12.18
N TRP A 216 7.99 -17.72 10.96
CA TRP A 216 6.71 -17.26 10.41
C TRP A 216 5.52 -17.80 11.21
N GLY A 217 5.52 -19.09 11.54
CA GLY A 217 4.45 -19.69 12.34
C GLY A 217 4.32 -19.01 13.71
N GLN A 218 5.43 -18.81 14.43
CA GLN A 218 5.43 -18.13 15.73
C GLN A 218 4.94 -16.68 15.63
N ALA A 219 5.35 -15.95 14.61
CA ALA A 219 4.92 -14.57 14.39
C ALA A 219 3.42 -14.47 14.09
N LEU A 220 2.89 -15.36 13.24
CA LEU A 220 1.46 -15.41 12.92
C LEU A 220 0.63 -15.86 14.13
N ALA A 221 1.11 -16.84 14.91
CA ALA A 221 0.47 -17.25 16.16
C ALA A 221 0.38 -16.10 17.17
N ALA A 222 1.47 -15.34 17.34
CA ALA A 222 1.51 -14.18 18.22
C ALA A 222 0.62 -13.03 17.72
N TRP A 223 0.51 -12.85 16.40
CA TRP A 223 -0.40 -11.87 15.79
C TRP A 223 -1.88 -12.23 16.02
N GLY A 224 -2.24 -13.51 15.99
CA GLY A 224 -3.48 -14.10 16.51
C GLY A 224 -4.77 -13.76 15.79
N LYS A 225 -4.75 -12.99 14.69
CA LYS A 225 -5.94 -12.65 13.90
C LYS A 225 -6.03 -13.55 12.66
N PRO A 226 -7.22 -13.70 12.02
CA PRO A 226 -7.36 -14.51 10.82
C PRO A 226 -6.45 -14.06 9.68
N VAL A 227 -5.79 -15.00 9.02
CA VAL A 227 -4.95 -14.78 7.85
C VAL A 227 -5.05 -15.98 6.89
N MET A 228 -5.25 -15.70 5.61
CA MET A 228 -5.16 -16.72 4.56
C MET A 228 -3.70 -16.85 4.10
N MET A 229 -3.18 -18.09 4.06
CA MET A 229 -1.82 -18.41 3.60
C MET A 229 -1.89 -19.20 2.32
N ARG A 230 -1.47 -18.60 1.21
CA ARG A 230 -1.36 -19.22 -0.10
C ARG A 230 0.11 -19.57 -0.38
N PHE A 231 0.51 -20.75 0.03
CA PHE A 231 1.89 -21.23 -0.15
C PHE A 231 2.07 -21.84 -1.53
N ALA A 232 3.18 -21.54 -2.21
CA ALA A 232 3.63 -22.18 -3.46
C ALA A 232 2.49 -22.34 -4.49
N HIS A 233 1.85 -21.22 -4.86
CA HIS A 233 0.73 -21.17 -5.80
C HIS A 233 1.13 -21.53 -7.24
N GLU A 234 0.15 -21.80 -8.10
CA GLU A 234 0.32 -22.10 -9.54
C GLU A 234 1.33 -23.24 -9.82
N MET A 235 1.42 -24.19 -8.92
CA MET A 235 2.37 -25.30 -8.94
C MET A 235 2.19 -26.25 -10.14
N ASN A 236 1.04 -26.20 -10.79
CA ASN A 236 0.74 -26.99 -11.99
C ASN A 236 1.29 -26.39 -13.29
N GLY A 237 1.94 -25.20 -13.19
CA GLY A 237 2.68 -24.58 -14.28
C GLY A 237 4.13 -25.05 -14.36
N ASN A 238 4.97 -24.24 -15.06
CA ASN A 238 6.42 -24.49 -15.17
C ASN A 238 7.24 -23.18 -15.04
N TRP A 239 6.62 -22.12 -14.54
CA TRP A 239 7.22 -20.79 -14.46
C TRP A 239 7.71 -20.42 -13.05
N TYR A 240 7.48 -21.29 -12.07
CA TYR A 240 7.96 -21.13 -10.71
C TYR A 240 8.91 -22.25 -10.28
N PRO A 241 9.91 -21.99 -9.42
CA PRO A 241 10.86 -23.01 -8.95
C PRO A 241 10.25 -24.18 -8.19
N TRP A 242 9.06 -24.03 -7.66
CA TRP A 242 8.32 -25.06 -6.91
C TRP A 242 7.36 -25.90 -7.76
N SER A 243 7.39 -25.74 -9.08
CA SER A 243 6.65 -26.62 -9.97
C SER A 243 7.41 -27.96 -10.16
N GLU A 244 6.66 -29.06 -10.28
CA GLU A 244 7.25 -30.35 -10.63
C GLU A 244 7.78 -30.34 -12.06
N GLY A 245 8.89 -31.02 -12.30
CA GLY A 245 9.55 -31.08 -13.61
C GLY A 245 10.47 -29.89 -13.92
N VAL A 246 10.59 -28.89 -13.05
CA VAL A 246 11.55 -27.79 -13.14
C VAL A 246 12.41 -27.73 -11.88
N ASN A 247 13.51 -26.96 -11.89
CA ASN A 247 14.38 -26.73 -10.74
C ASN A 247 14.91 -28.01 -10.04
N GLY A 248 14.93 -29.14 -10.75
CA GLY A 248 15.32 -30.44 -10.20
C GLY A 248 14.19 -31.22 -9.48
N ASN A 249 13.02 -30.60 -9.30
CA ASN A 249 11.88 -31.25 -8.65
C ASN A 249 11.34 -32.40 -9.50
N GLN A 250 10.99 -33.48 -8.83
CA GLN A 250 10.39 -34.67 -9.44
C GLN A 250 8.89 -34.70 -9.20
N SER A 251 8.19 -35.55 -9.95
CA SER A 251 6.77 -35.81 -9.70
C SER A 251 6.60 -36.42 -8.30
N GLY A 252 5.71 -35.84 -7.50
CA GLY A 252 5.45 -36.24 -6.13
C GLY A 252 6.20 -35.45 -5.06
N ASP A 253 7.09 -34.52 -5.44
CA ASP A 253 7.85 -33.70 -4.46
C ASP A 253 7.01 -32.56 -3.84
N TYR A 254 5.99 -32.06 -4.56
CA TYR A 254 5.20 -30.91 -4.12
C TYR A 254 4.42 -31.18 -2.83
N ILE A 255 3.72 -32.30 -2.76
CA ILE A 255 2.86 -32.64 -1.61
C ILE A 255 3.66 -32.73 -0.30
N PRO A 256 4.80 -33.48 -0.22
CA PRO A 256 5.61 -33.52 1.00
C PRO A 256 6.13 -32.14 1.43
N ALA A 257 6.55 -31.32 0.49
CA ALA A 257 7.03 -29.95 0.81
C ALA A 257 5.89 -29.07 1.37
N TRP A 258 4.69 -29.12 0.77
CA TRP A 258 3.50 -28.41 1.28
C TRP A 258 3.14 -28.87 2.71
N GLN A 259 3.02 -30.18 2.90
CA GLN A 259 2.65 -30.77 4.20
C GLN A 259 3.66 -30.42 5.28
N HIS A 260 4.95 -30.44 4.96
CA HIS A 260 6.03 -30.08 5.88
C HIS A 260 5.90 -28.62 6.34
N VAL A 261 5.67 -27.68 5.41
CA VAL A 261 5.47 -26.25 5.75
C VAL A 261 4.23 -26.05 6.61
N HIS A 262 3.11 -26.70 6.24
CA HIS A 262 1.87 -26.65 7.02
C HIS A 262 2.09 -27.13 8.46
N ASP A 263 2.71 -28.30 8.62
CA ASP A 263 2.90 -28.94 9.95
C ASP A 263 3.82 -28.12 10.86
N LEU A 264 4.88 -27.51 10.32
CA LEU A 264 5.75 -26.61 11.08
C LEU A 264 5.05 -25.34 11.54
N VAL A 265 4.26 -24.72 10.68
CA VAL A 265 3.47 -23.52 11.03
C VAL A 265 2.41 -23.88 12.08
N ALA A 266 1.73 -25.02 11.93
CA ALA A 266 0.77 -25.51 12.91
C ALA A 266 1.45 -25.83 14.25
N ALA A 267 2.61 -26.52 14.24
CA ALA A 267 3.39 -26.83 15.43
C ALA A 267 3.91 -25.58 16.15
N ALA A 268 4.11 -24.47 15.43
CA ALA A 268 4.47 -23.17 16.01
C ALA A 268 3.27 -22.47 16.70
N GLY A 269 2.06 -23.04 16.63
CA GLY A 269 0.86 -22.54 17.31
C GLY A 269 -0.02 -21.62 16.46
N ALA A 270 0.22 -21.49 15.16
CA ALA A 270 -0.51 -20.58 14.27
C ALA A 270 -1.87 -21.16 13.82
N GLY A 271 -2.76 -21.47 14.77
CA GLY A 271 -4.13 -21.97 14.49
C GLY A 271 -5.08 -20.93 13.86
N ASN A 272 -4.62 -19.72 13.68
CA ASN A 272 -5.34 -18.62 13.02
C ASN A 272 -5.05 -18.54 11.50
N VAL A 273 -4.19 -19.42 10.95
CA VAL A 273 -3.87 -19.50 9.53
C VAL A 273 -4.89 -20.39 8.82
N GLN A 274 -5.49 -19.86 7.75
CA GLN A 274 -6.30 -20.62 6.80
C GLN A 274 -5.45 -20.94 5.56
N TRP A 275 -5.30 -22.22 5.26
CA TRP A 275 -4.45 -22.69 4.17
C TRP A 275 -5.18 -22.69 2.84
N VAL A 276 -4.65 -21.94 1.87
CA VAL A 276 -5.20 -21.79 0.51
C VAL A 276 -4.32 -22.51 -0.49
N TRP A 277 -4.85 -23.57 -1.10
CA TRP A 277 -4.21 -24.28 -2.19
C TRP A 277 -4.70 -23.73 -3.53
N SER A 278 -3.82 -23.11 -4.33
CA SER A 278 -4.18 -22.31 -5.50
C SER A 278 -3.37 -22.72 -6.75
N PRO A 279 -3.81 -23.71 -7.52
CA PRO A 279 -3.28 -23.92 -8.87
C PRO A 279 -3.73 -22.84 -9.85
N ASN A 280 -2.98 -22.68 -10.93
CA ASN A 280 -3.47 -22.01 -12.12
C ASN A 280 -4.63 -22.81 -12.73
N VAL A 281 -5.56 -22.13 -13.41
CA VAL A 281 -6.62 -22.82 -14.16
C VAL A 281 -6.01 -23.89 -15.07
N PRO A 282 -6.58 -25.10 -15.14
CA PRO A 282 -6.04 -26.16 -15.99
C PRO A 282 -5.94 -25.74 -17.44
N TYR A 283 -4.82 -26.00 -18.07
CA TYR A 283 -4.56 -25.73 -19.48
C TYR A 283 -3.85 -26.92 -20.13
N TRP A 284 -3.80 -26.98 -21.46
CA TRP A 284 -3.13 -28.06 -22.16
C TRP A 284 -1.63 -28.08 -21.82
N GLY A 285 -1.17 -29.21 -21.24
CA GLY A 285 0.22 -29.39 -20.80
C GLY A 285 0.49 -28.98 -19.35
N SER A 286 -0.50 -28.49 -18.60
CA SER A 286 -0.36 -28.32 -17.15
C SER A 286 -0.30 -29.66 -16.42
N THR A 287 0.39 -29.71 -15.28
CA THR A 287 0.41 -30.90 -14.41
C THR A 287 -0.99 -31.16 -13.85
N ASP A 288 -1.37 -32.45 -13.79
CA ASP A 288 -2.67 -32.85 -13.25
C ASP A 288 -2.82 -32.46 -11.77
N LEU A 289 -3.92 -31.80 -11.47
CA LEU A 289 -4.20 -31.27 -10.13
C LEU A 289 -4.32 -32.36 -9.07
N ALA A 290 -4.78 -33.56 -9.45
CA ALA A 290 -4.92 -34.69 -8.52
C ALA A 290 -3.59 -35.15 -7.91
N GLY A 291 -2.49 -35.07 -8.68
CA GLY A 291 -1.15 -35.39 -8.21
C GLY A 291 -0.51 -34.31 -7.33
N LEU A 292 -1.12 -33.11 -7.24
CA LEU A 292 -0.60 -31.94 -6.53
C LEU A 292 -1.43 -31.55 -5.30
N TYR A 293 -2.59 -32.18 -5.08
CA TYR A 293 -3.48 -31.84 -3.96
C TYR A 293 -2.96 -32.39 -2.63
N PRO A 294 -2.63 -31.54 -1.64
CA PRO A 294 -2.01 -31.98 -0.38
C PRO A 294 -2.91 -32.83 0.52
N GLY A 295 -4.20 -32.85 0.24
CA GLY A 295 -5.21 -33.58 1.02
C GLY A 295 -6.06 -32.67 1.91
N ALA A 296 -7.26 -33.12 2.21
CA ALA A 296 -8.31 -32.35 2.89
C ALA A 296 -7.92 -31.87 4.31
N GLY A 297 -6.99 -32.56 4.98
CA GLY A 297 -6.49 -32.20 6.30
C GLY A 297 -5.48 -31.04 6.31
N TYR A 298 -4.97 -30.69 5.15
CA TYR A 298 -3.93 -29.66 4.97
C TYR A 298 -4.43 -28.39 4.27
N VAL A 299 -5.66 -28.38 3.76
CA VAL A 299 -6.22 -27.30 2.95
C VAL A 299 -7.55 -26.88 3.52
N ASP A 300 -7.74 -25.58 3.80
CA ASP A 300 -9.01 -25.00 4.25
C ASP A 300 -9.82 -24.45 3.09
N VAL A 301 -9.15 -23.82 2.13
CA VAL A 301 -9.73 -23.18 0.95
C VAL A 301 -9.00 -23.67 -0.29
N VAL A 302 -9.74 -24.15 -1.29
CA VAL A 302 -9.16 -24.41 -2.62
C VAL A 302 -9.37 -23.21 -3.51
N ALA A 303 -8.39 -22.92 -4.38
CA ALA A 303 -8.47 -21.73 -5.19
C ALA A 303 -8.04 -21.96 -6.64
N LEU A 304 -8.25 -20.96 -7.50
CA LEU A 304 -7.74 -20.91 -8.86
C LEU A 304 -7.18 -19.53 -9.16
N ASP A 305 -6.08 -19.51 -9.91
CA ASP A 305 -5.55 -18.32 -10.54
C ASP A 305 -5.82 -18.39 -12.05
N GLY A 306 -6.39 -17.33 -12.63
CA GLY A 306 -6.73 -17.39 -14.05
C GLY A 306 -7.00 -16.00 -14.64
N TYR A 307 -6.47 -15.77 -15.84
CA TYR A 307 -6.51 -14.49 -16.53
C TYR A 307 -7.08 -14.60 -17.94
N ASN A 308 -7.92 -13.64 -18.33
CA ASN A 308 -8.26 -13.49 -19.74
C ASN A 308 -7.19 -12.62 -20.43
N TRP A 309 -6.21 -13.27 -21.03
CA TRP A 309 -5.14 -12.64 -21.79
C TRP A 309 -5.62 -12.04 -23.12
N GLY A 310 -6.82 -12.42 -23.57
CA GLY A 310 -7.34 -11.99 -24.87
C GLY A 310 -6.32 -12.24 -25.98
N THR A 311 -6.09 -11.25 -26.82
CA THR A 311 -5.07 -11.29 -27.89
C THR A 311 -3.78 -10.57 -27.52
N SER A 312 -3.49 -10.38 -26.21
CA SER A 312 -2.29 -9.69 -25.75
C SER A 312 -1.01 -10.53 -25.96
N GLN A 313 -1.14 -11.86 -26.11
CA GLN A 313 -0.05 -12.78 -26.38
C GLN A 313 -0.35 -13.61 -27.63
N THR A 314 0.68 -14.09 -28.31
CA THR A 314 0.55 -14.91 -29.55
C THR A 314 -0.07 -16.27 -29.31
N TRP A 315 0.01 -16.77 -28.06
CA TRP A 315 -0.51 -18.07 -27.62
C TRP A 315 -1.91 -17.99 -26.99
N SER A 316 -2.42 -16.77 -26.75
CA SER A 316 -3.70 -16.55 -26.06
C SER A 316 -4.81 -16.09 -27.01
N SER A 317 -6.03 -16.30 -26.57
CA SER A 317 -7.24 -15.84 -27.20
C SER A 317 -8.25 -15.36 -26.16
N TRP A 318 -9.26 -14.60 -26.61
CA TRP A 318 -10.32 -14.17 -25.71
C TRP A 318 -11.10 -15.36 -25.17
N ILE A 319 -11.24 -15.43 -23.86
CA ILE A 319 -11.96 -16.49 -23.15
C ILE A 319 -12.93 -15.87 -22.14
N MET A 320 -14.15 -16.38 -22.08
CA MET A 320 -15.16 -15.91 -21.14
C MET A 320 -14.97 -16.56 -19.75
N PRO A 321 -15.46 -15.93 -18.66
CA PRO A 321 -15.22 -16.40 -17.28
C PRO A 321 -15.65 -17.84 -17.02
N GLN A 322 -16.80 -18.27 -17.54
CA GLN A 322 -17.28 -19.65 -17.38
C GLN A 322 -16.40 -20.68 -18.08
N ASP A 323 -15.79 -20.33 -19.22
CA ASP A 323 -14.89 -21.21 -19.96
C ASP A 323 -13.49 -21.22 -19.31
N LEU A 324 -13.07 -20.10 -18.70
CA LEU A 324 -11.81 -19.97 -17.99
C LEU A 324 -11.81 -20.75 -16.68
N PHE A 325 -12.84 -20.58 -15.86
CA PHE A 325 -12.88 -21.12 -14.50
C PHE A 325 -13.70 -22.42 -14.36
N GLY A 326 -14.70 -22.63 -15.21
CA GLY A 326 -15.62 -23.75 -15.09
C GLY A 326 -14.96 -25.12 -15.01
N PRO A 327 -14.03 -25.47 -15.91
CA PRO A 327 -13.32 -26.75 -15.86
C PRO A 327 -12.51 -26.93 -14.55
N GLY A 328 -11.81 -25.88 -14.10
CA GLY A 328 -11.04 -25.89 -12.86
C GLY A 328 -11.93 -26.03 -11.62
N ILE A 329 -13.02 -25.25 -11.53
CA ILE A 329 -14.00 -25.35 -10.44
C ILE A 329 -14.57 -26.79 -10.35
N ALA A 330 -14.90 -27.41 -11.47
CA ALA A 330 -15.40 -28.78 -11.49
C ALA A 330 -14.36 -29.78 -10.96
N GLN A 331 -13.08 -29.60 -11.32
CA GLN A 331 -11.98 -30.41 -10.77
C GLN A 331 -11.81 -30.21 -9.28
N LEU A 332 -11.82 -28.96 -8.79
CA LEU A 332 -11.71 -28.66 -7.36
C LEU A 332 -12.83 -29.30 -6.54
N ARG A 333 -14.07 -29.26 -7.03
CA ARG A 333 -15.22 -29.93 -6.39
C ARG A 333 -15.04 -31.44 -6.26
N THR A 334 -14.35 -32.04 -7.22
CA THR A 334 -14.04 -33.47 -7.21
C THR A 334 -12.91 -33.81 -6.24
N LEU A 335 -11.86 -32.99 -6.22
CA LEU A 335 -10.65 -33.22 -5.41
C LEU A 335 -10.87 -32.89 -3.94
N ALA A 336 -11.64 -31.83 -3.68
CA ALA A 336 -11.83 -31.27 -2.35
C ALA A 336 -13.33 -31.02 -2.05
N PRO A 337 -14.16 -32.07 -1.99
CA PRO A 337 -15.60 -31.91 -1.82
C PRO A 337 -15.92 -31.15 -0.52
N GLY A 338 -16.79 -30.13 -0.62
CA GLY A 338 -17.24 -29.31 0.50
C GLY A 338 -16.28 -28.23 0.96
N LYS A 339 -15.09 -28.08 0.35
CA LYS A 339 -14.21 -26.94 0.61
C LYS A 339 -14.71 -25.69 -0.11
N PRO A 340 -14.61 -24.49 0.51
CA PRO A 340 -14.89 -23.23 -0.17
C PRO A 340 -13.87 -23.00 -1.29
N ILE A 341 -14.34 -22.41 -2.40
CA ILE A 341 -13.53 -22.08 -3.57
C ILE A 341 -13.28 -20.59 -3.64
N LEU A 342 -12.03 -20.16 -3.82
CA LEU A 342 -11.64 -18.78 -4.03
C LEU A 342 -11.03 -18.65 -5.45
N ILE A 343 -11.36 -17.59 -6.17
CA ILE A 343 -10.55 -17.19 -7.32
C ILE A 343 -9.48 -16.25 -6.77
N ALA A 344 -8.28 -16.78 -6.49
CA ALA A 344 -7.26 -16.06 -5.74
C ALA A 344 -6.49 -15.03 -6.56
N GLU A 345 -6.51 -15.18 -7.90
CA GLU A 345 -6.06 -14.14 -8.83
C GLU A 345 -6.90 -14.16 -10.11
N THR A 346 -7.34 -12.98 -10.54
CA THR A 346 -7.98 -12.81 -11.84
C THR A 346 -7.91 -11.38 -12.36
N ALA A 347 -7.89 -11.25 -13.66
CA ALA A 347 -8.14 -10.02 -14.40
C ALA A 347 -8.38 -10.31 -15.88
N SER A 348 -8.79 -9.28 -16.63
CA SER A 348 -8.91 -9.33 -18.09
C SER A 348 -8.15 -8.18 -18.73
N THR A 349 -7.59 -8.40 -19.91
CA THR A 349 -7.13 -7.34 -20.82
C THR A 349 -8.28 -6.70 -21.56
N GLU A 350 -8.03 -5.55 -22.22
CA GLU A 350 -8.98 -4.94 -23.19
C GLU A 350 -8.86 -5.54 -24.61
N LEU A 351 -7.82 -6.36 -24.86
CA LEU A 351 -7.48 -6.82 -26.20
C LEU A 351 -8.22 -8.11 -26.58
N GLY A 352 -8.93 -8.08 -27.68
CA GLY A 352 -9.60 -9.25 -28.26
C GLY A 352 -11.10 -9.37 -27.95
N GLY A 353 -11.64 -8.51 -27.08
CA GLY A 353 -13.06 -8.52 -26.72
C GLY A 353 -13.48 -7.31 -25.90
N SER A 354 -14.59 -7.41 -25.17
CA SER A 354 -15.08 -6.37 -24.26
C SER A 354 -14.79 -6.73 -22.82
N LYS A 355 -13.79 -6.07 -22.21
CA LYS A 355 -13.47 -6.23 -20.78
C LYS A 355 -14.66 -5.83 -19.90
N ALA A 356 -15.45 -4.82 -20.30
CA ALA A 356 -16.65 -4.43 -19.58
C ALA A 356 -17.68 -5.56 -19.51
N ALA A 357 -17.92 -6.26 -20.63
CA ALA A 357 -18.80 -7.42 -20.66
C ALA A 357 -18.22 -8.59 -19.85
N TRP A 358 -16.92 -8.82 -19.96
CA TRP A 358 -16.21 -9.84 -19.21
C TRP A 358 -16.30 -9.62 -17.68
N ASN A 359 -16.13 -8.37 -17.22
CA ASN A 359 -16.24 -8.00 -15.81
C ASN A 359 -17.65 -8.27 -15.26
N THR A 360 -18.68 -7.95 -16.05
CA THR A 360 -20.07 -8.24 -15.68
C THR A 360 -20.30 -9.75 -15.57
N GLU A 361 -19.85 -10.51 -16.57
CA GLU A 361 -20.00 -11.96 -16.63
C GLU A 361 -19.23 -12.66 -15.51
N LEU A 362 -18.01 -12.20 -15.19
CA LEU A 362 -17.21 -12.75 -14.08
C LEU A 362 -18.00 -12.74 -12.78
N VAL A 363 -18.50 -11.57 -12.40
CA VAL A 363 -19.23 -11.41 -11.13
C VAL A 363 -20.52 -12.23 -11.14
N SER A 364 -21.29 -12.17 -12.22
CA SER A 364 -22.53 -12.94 -12.37
C SER A 364 -22.28 -14.45 -12.29
N TYR A 365 -21.26 -14.93 -13.01
CA TYR A 365 -20.91 -16.35 -13.05
C TYR A 365 -20.48 -16.87 -11.69
N LEU A 366 -19.57 -16.12 -11.01
CA LEU A 366 -19.06 -16.53 -9.70
C LEU A 366 -20.14 -16.42 -8.60
N ALA A 367 -20.98 -15.40 -8.63
CA ALA A 367 -22.11 -15.24 -7.68
C ALA A 367 -23.14 -16.38 -7.79
N ALA A 368 -23.28 -16.95 -8.99
CA ALA A 368 -24.17 -18.12 -9.21
C ALA A 368 -23.60 -19.44 -8.67
N GLN A 369 -22.34 -19.46 -8.19
CA GLN A 369 -21.68 -20.66 -7.66
C GLN A 369 -21.72 -20.61 -6.12
N PRO A 370 -22.54 -21.43 -5.42
CA PRO A 370 -22.78 -21.27 -3.98
C PRO A 370 -21.56 -21.60 -3.10
N ASP A 371 -20.58 -22.30 -3.62
CA ASP A 371 -19.33 -22.69 -2.96
C ASP A 371 -18.16 -21.76 -3.30
N VAL A 372 -18.34 -20.78 -4.22
CA VAL A 372 -17.35 -19.76 -4.53
C VAL A 372 -17.52 -18.58 -3.55
N VAL A 373 -16.53 -18.41 -2.68
CA VAL A 373 -16.59 -17.45 -1.55
C VAL A 373 -15.97 -16.09 -1.86
N GLY A 374 -15.39 -15.92 -3.04
CA GLY A 374 -14.81 -14.64 -3.44
C GLY A 374 -13.89 -14.72 -4.63
N PHE A 375 -13.44 -13.55 -5.05
CA PHE A 375 -12.39 -13.42 -6.06
C PHE A 375 -11.48 -12.23 -5.73
N VAL A 376 -10.20 -12.31 -6.14
CA VAL A 376 -9.18 -11.28 -5.95
C VAL A 376 -8.76 -10.74 -7.31
N TRP A 377 -9.04 -9.46 -7.53
CA TRP A 377 -8.65 -8.78 -8.76
C TRP A 377 -7.17 -8.38 -8.70
N PHE A 378 -6.40 -8.75 -9.74
CA PHE A 378 -5.02 -8.35 -9.89
C PHE A 378 -4.94 -6.96 -10.54
N HIS A 379 -4.93 -5.91 -9.72
CA HIS A 379 -5.01 -4.51 -10.16
C HIS A 379 -3.63 -3.93 -10.47
N LEU A 380 -2.93 -4.50 -11.46
CA LEU A 380 -1.57 -4.11 -11.83
C LEU A 380 -1.45 -3.87 -13.34
N GLN A 381 -0.47 -3.05 -13.70
CA GLN A 381 0.04 -2.99 -15.06
C GLN A 381 1.38 -3.72 -15.09
N LYS A 382 1.41 -4.88 -15.69
CA LYS A 382 2.58 -5.76 -15.71
C LYS A 382 2.77 -6.32 -17.12
N GLU A 383 2.40 -7.58 -17.38
CA GLU A 383 2.45 -8.18 -18.73
C GLU A 383 1.35 -7.61 -19.66
N ALA A 384 0.24 -7.17 -19.08
CA ALA A 384 -0.85 -6.44 -19.71
C ALA A 384 -1.39 -5.37 -18.75
N ASP A 385 -2.33 -4.54 -19.19
CA ASP A 385 -3.06 -3.65 -18.29
C ASP A 385 -4.23 -4.40 -17.64
N TRP A 386 -3.94 -4.98 -16.47
CA TRP A 386 -4.89 -5.73 -15.67
C TRP A 386 -5.80 -4.85 -14.81
N ARG A 387 -5.52 -3.54 -14.70
CA ARG A 387 -6.22 -2.63 -13.80
C ARG A 387 -7.72 -2.59 -14.07
N ILE A 388 -8.50 -2.38 -13.02
CA ILE A 388 -9.96 -2.21 -13.07
C ILE A 388 -10.31 -1.03 -13.98
N ASN A 389 -9.54 0.06 -13.88
CA ASN A 389 -9.72 1.32 -14.61
C ASN A 389 -8.86 1.42 -15.88
N SER A 390 -8.56 0.30 -16.55
CA SER A 390 -7.97 0.33 -17.90
C SER A 390 -8.85 1.08 -18.91
N SER A 391 -10.16 1.11 -18.65
CA SER A 391 -11.14 2.00 -19.29
C SER A 391 -12.28 2.34 -18.32
N ASP A 392 -12.96 3.46 -18.55
CA ASP A 392 -14.12 3.88 -17.76
C ASP A 392 -15.28 2.87 -17.86
N SER A 393 -15.45 2.25 -19.02
CA SER A 393 -16.46 1.22 -19.24
C SER A 393 -16.18 -0.04 -18.43
N SER A 394 -14.91 -0.46 -18.31
CA SER A 394 -14.49 -1.62 -17.52
C SER A 394 -14.69 -1.39 -16.04
N ALA A 395 -14.31 -0.21 -15.53
CA ALA A 395 -14.52 0.16 -14.13
C ALA A 395 -16.02 0.21 -13.78
N SER A 396 -16.81 0.89 -14.61
CA SER A 396 -18.26 1.01 -14.42
C SER A 396 -18.95 -0.35 -14.44
N ALA A 397 -18.56 -1.24 -15.35
CA ALA A 397 -19.12 -2.59 -15.46
C ALA A 397 -18.84 -3.43 -14.21
N LEU A 398 -17.60 -3.44 -13.71
CA LEU A 398 -17.25 -4.15 -12.47
C LEU A 398 -18.06 -3.62 -11.29
N ARG A 399 -18.08 -2.29 -11.10
CA ARG A 399 -18.86 -1.65 -10.04
C ARG A 399 -20.34 -2.04 -10.08
N ASN A 400 -20.98 -1.95 -11.25
CA ASN A 400 -22.39 -2.27 -11.41
C ASN A 400 -22.66 -3.75 -11.13
N ALA A 401 -21.78 -4.64 -11.59
CA ALA A 401 -21.90 -6.08 -11.32
C ALA A 401 -21.76 -6.40 -9.84
N LEU A 402 -20.79 -5.78 -9.14
CA LEU A 402 -20.63 -5.93 -7.68
C LEU A 402 -21.84 -5.42 -6.91
N LEU A 403 -22.46 -4.34 -7.35
CA LEU A 403 -23.71 -3.83 -6.76
C LEU A 403 -24.89 -4.76 -7.03
N ALA A 404 -24.99 -5.30 -8.24
CA ALA A 404 -26.10 -6.17 -8.64
C ALA A 404 -26.09 -7.53 -7.92
N ARG A 405 -24.93 -8.07 -7.51
CA ARG A 405 -24.84 -9.35 -6.78
C ARG A 405 -25.48 -9.31 -5.38
N ARG A 406 -25.72 -8.10 -4.85
CA ARG A 406 -26.34 -7.88 -3.52
C ARG A 406 -27.88 -7.86 -3.56
N SER A 407 -28.46 -7.87 -4.73
CA SER A 407 -29.91 -7.86 -4.95
C SER A 407 -30.43 -9.27 -5.22
#